data_611a0162e7dfea607792fe6da99969af
#
_entry.id   611a0162e7dfea607792fe6da99969af
#
_cell.length_a   1.000
_cell.length_b   1.000
_cell.length_c   1.000
_cell.angle_alpha   90.00
_cell.angle_beta   90.00
_cell.angle_gamma   90.00
#
_symmetry.space_group_name_H-M   'P 1'
#
loop_
_entity.id
_entity.type
_entity.pdbx_description
1 polymer ?
#
loop_
_entity_poly.entity_id
_entity_poly.type
_entity_poly.pdbx_seq_one_letter_code
_entity_poly.pdbx_strand_id
1 'polypeptide(L)'
;KPEALLEAYKKHILDKTARLKEAVDQSSMSQAGKDYLIKAIPLQILSVLKDAVHNLAGEYYYQSQPQLSREEYAEFFGKLNKALPKDYVDEGLYASLNDPMSLLSTEYGRIVLESALSGRMYGIQEGLFAELAATSKLYRGITDFMPLTDEQKESMKALPEACQQYLTAANDKLLAQIEANKKKTGFRVNEAGEVANEDL
;
A
#
# COMPACT_ATOMS: atom_id res chain seq x y z
N LYS A 1 22.61 11.23 2.07
CA LYS A 1 22.33 10.30 3.17
C LYS A 1 20.87 9.84 3.04
N PRO A 2 20.52 8.58 3.32
CA PRO A 2 19.14 8.06 3.18
C PRO A 2 18.10 8.89 3.93
N GLU A 3 18.41 9.31 5.16
CA GLU A 3 17.52 10.13 5.98
C GLU A 3 17.19 11.47 5.30
N ALA A 4 18.20 12.15 4.76
CA ALA A 4 18.04 13.43 4.06
C ALA A 4 17.22 13.28 2.77
N LEU A 5 17.33 12.13 2.08
CA LEU A 5 16.50 11.83 0.90
C LEU A 5 15.05 11.62 1.28
N LEU A 6 14.77 10.87 2.34
CA LEU A 6 13.42 10.65 2.84
C LEU A 6 12.76 11.96 3.26
N GLU A 7 13.47 12.82 4.01
CA GLU A 7 12.95 14.13 4.40
C GLU A 7 12.70 15.05 3.20
N ALA A 8 13.63 15.10 2.25
CA ALA A 8 13.45 15.88 1.03
C ALA A 8 12.26 15.39 0.20
N TYR A 9 12.07 14.08 0.10
CA TYR A 9 10.94 13.48 -0.57
C TYR A 9 9.61 13.84 0.11
N LYS A 10 9.52 13.65 1.44
CA LYS A 10 8.34 14.04 2.22
C LYS A 10 7.99 15.50 2.01
N LYS A 11 8.98 16.39 2.15
CA LYS A 11 8.79 17.82 1.92
C LYS A 11 8.29 18.11 0.50
N HIS A 12 8.89 17.49 -0.52
CA HIS A 12 8.46 17.66 -1.91
C HIS A 12 6.99 17.26 -2.12
N ILE A 13 6.57 16.13 -1.57
CA ILE A 13 5.19 15.65 -1.67
C ILE A 13 4.23 16.62 -0.98
N LEU A 14 4.56 17.10 0.21
CA LEU A 14 3.71 18.04 0.95
C LEU A 14 3.62 19.40 0.24
N ASP A 15 4.74 19.94 -0.27
CA ASP A 15 4.76 21.20 -1.02
C ASP A 15 3.95 21.11 -2.32
N LYS A 16 4.11 19.99 -3.05
CA LYS A 16 3.33 19.72 -4.28
C LYS A 16 1.84 19.65 -3.99
N THR A 17 1.47 19.04 -2.89
CA THR A 17 0.09 18.88 -2.47
C THR A 17 -0.53 20.21 -2.04
N ALA A 18 0.21 21.08 -1.36
CA ALA A 18 -0.25 22.43 -1.02
C ALA A 18 -0.61 23.22 -2.27
N ARG A 19 0.26 23.18 -3.29
CA ARG A 19 0.00 23.81 -4.61
C ARG A 19 -1.21 23.21 -5.32
N LEU A 20 -1.40 21.90 -5.21
CA LEU A 20 -2.56 21.24 -5.81
C LEU A 20 -3.86 21.70 -5.14
N LYS A 21 -3.90 21.82 -3.81
CA LYS A 21 -5.05 22.36 -3.08
C LYS A 21 -5.39 23.78 -3.53
N GLU A 22 -4.40 24.63 -3.61
CA GLU A 22 -4.57 26.01 -4.12
C GLU A 22 -5.12 26.02 -5.54
N ALA A 23 -4.60 25.20 -6.44
CA ALA A 23 -5.07 25.09 -7.82
C ALA A 23 -6.52 24.58 -7.90
N VAL A 24 -6.93 23.66 -7.02
CA VAL A 24 -8.32 23.19 -6.91
C VAL A 24 -9.24 24.33 -6.46
N ASP A 25 -8.83 25.08 -5.43
CA ASP A 25 -9.62 26.19 -4.90
C ASP A 25 -9.82 27.29 -5.95
N GLN A 26 -8.81 27.60 -6.73
CA GLN A 26 -8.84 28.61 -7.81
C GLN A 26 -9.51 28.13 -9.10
N SER A 27 -9.80 26.84 -9.24
CA SER A 27 -10.37 26.26 -10.44
C SER A 27 -11.83 26.67 -10.66
N SER A 28 -12.31 26.56 -11.90
CA SER A 28 -13.72 26.75 -12.28
C SER A 28 -14.61 25.53 -12.02
N MET A 29 -14.10 24.51 -11.31
CA MET A 29 -14.87 23.30 -11.02
C MET A 29 -16.07 23.59 -10.11
N SER A 30 -17.07 22.72 -10.19
CA SER A 30 -18.20 22.75 -9.24
C SER A 30 -17.71 22.57 -7.80
N GLN A 31 -18.46 23.12 -6.83
CA GLN A 31 -18.11 22.96 -5.41
C GLN A 31 -17.99 21.47 -5.03
N ALA A 32 -18.91 20.63 -5.47
CA ALA A 32 -18.86 19.20 -5.23
C ALA A 32 -17.59 18.54 -5.78
N GLY A 33 -17.11 18.98 -6.96
CA GLY A 33 -15.84 18.51 -7.52
C GLY A 33 -14.62 18.94 -6.70
N LYS A 34 -14.63 20.19 -6.25
CA LYS A 34 -13.58 20.72 -5.34
C LYS A 34 -13.55 19.93 -4.03
N ASP A 35 -14.71 19.75 -3.39
CA ASP A 35 -14.84 19.03 -2.12
C ASP A 35 -14.33 17.58 -2.26
N TYR A 36 -14.65 16.89 -3.37
CA TYR A 36 -14.15 15.57 -3.64
C TYR A 36 -12.62 15.53 -3.75
N LEU A 37 -12.02 16.43 -4.53
CA LEU A 37 -10.57 16.47 -4.71
C LEU A 37 -9.84 16.82 -3.42
N ILE A 38 -10.32 17.79 -2.65
CA ILE A 38 -9.73 18.18 -1.36
C ILE A 38 -9.75 17.01 -0.38
N LYS A 39 -10.81 16.20 -0.37
CA LYS A 39 -10.89 14.98 0.47
C LYS A 39 -10.03 13.83 -0.05
N ALA A 40 -9.82 13.72 -1.34
CA ALA A 40 -8.97 12.69 -1.93
C ALA A 40 -7.46 12.95 -1.72
N ILE A 41 -7.05 14.20 -1.57
CA ILE A 41 -5.65 14.59 -1.44
C ILE A 41 -4.96 13.92 -0.24
N PRO A 42 -5.49 13.89 0.98
CA PRO A 42 -4.86 13.22 2.12
C PRO A 42 -4.61 11.74 1.87
N LEU A 43 -5.51 11.05 1.17
CA LEU A 43 -5.33 9.64 0.81
C LEU A 43 -4.16 9.44 -0.17
N GLN A 44 -4.03 10.33 -1.13
CA GLN A 44 -2.90 10.29 -2.06
C GLN A 44 -1.58 10.55 -1.35
N ILE A 45 -1.53 11.53 -0.44
CA ILE A 45 -0.34 11.77 0.37
C ILE A 45 0.02 10.53 1.17
N LEU A 46 -0.96 9.96 1.86
CA LEU A 46 -0.79 8.76 2.68
C LEU A 46 -0.23 7.61 1.85
N SER A 47 -0.81 7.33 0.68
CA SER A 47 -0.35 6.30 -0.26
C SER A 47 1.10 6.53 -0.68
N VAL A 48 1.42 7.72 -1.16
CA VAL A 48 2.75 8.05 -1.68
C VAL A 48 3.83 8.02 -0.60
N LEU A 49 3.52 8.49 0.62
CA LEU A 49 4.48 8.47 1.73
C LEU A 49 4.68 7.06 2.29
N LYS A 50 3.67 6.21 2.30
CA LYS A 50 3.83 4.78 2.66
C LYS A 50 4.78 4.07 1.69
N ASP A 51 4.73 4.42 0.42
CA ASP A 51 5.57 3.82 -0.62
C ASP A 51 6.89 4.58 -0.85
N ALA A 52 7.27 5.50 0.04
CA ALA A 52 8.43 6.39 -0.16
C ALA A 52 9.74 5.65 -0.46
N VAL A 53 10.01 4.54 0.23
CA VAL A 53 11.21 3.74 0.00
C VAL A 53 11.22 3.14 -1.40
N HIS A 54 10.10 2.56 -1.84
CA HIS A 54 9.96 1.99 -3.19
C HIS A 54 10.08 3.07 -4.27
N ASN A 55 9.41 4.21 -4.06
CA ASN A 55 9.44 5.31 -5.01
C ASN A 55 10.85 5.88 -5.17
N LEU A 56 11.56 6.14 -4.06
CA LEU A 56 12.93 6.66 -4.10
C LEU A 56 13.91 5.65 -4.68
N ALA A 57 13.80 4.39 -4.31
CA ALA A 57 14.70 3.36 -4.84
C ALA A 57 14.45 3.13 -6.33
N GLY A 58 13.20 3.12 -6.76
CA GLY A 58 12.82 3.00 -8.17
C GLY A 58 13.32 4.18 -8.99
N GLU A 59 13.11 5.41 -8.52
CA GLU A 59 13.58 6.62 -9.19
C GLU A 59 15.12 6.60 -9.34
N TYR A 60 15.82 6.26 -8.27
CA TYR A 60 17.28 6.14 -8.30
C TYR A 60 17.76 5.07 -9.28
N TYR A 61 17.08 3.92 -9.34
CA TYR A 61 17.39 2.85 -10.29
C TYR A 61 17.26 3.31 -11.74
N TYR A 62 16.15 3.99 -12.08
CA TYR A 62 15.88 4.43 -13.44
C TYR A 62 16.75 5.61 -13.90
N GLN A 63 17.21 6.46 -12.96
CA GLN A 63 18.04 7.62 -13.28
C GLN A 63 19.54 7.34 -13.26
N SER A 64 19.97 6.21 -12.70
CA SER A 64 21.39 5.88 -12.58
C SER A 64 22.00 5.53 -13.95
N GLN A 65 23.19 6.10 -14.20
CA GLN A 65 24.01 5.78 -15.39
C GLN A 65 25.45 5.53 -14.95
N PRO A 66 26.01 4.32 -15.13
CA PRO A 66 25.32 3.12 -15.63
C PRO A 66 24.17 2.67 -14.71
N GLN A 67 23.26 1.87 -15.27
CA GLN A 67 22.15 1.33 -14.48
C GLN A 67 22.69 0.46 -13.34
N LEU A 68 22.09 0.57 -12.16
CA LEU A 68 22.48 -0.21 -10.98
C LEU A 68 22.32 -1.71 -11.23
N SER A 69 23.24 -2.49 -10.68
CA SER A 69 23.04 -3.93 -10.55
C SER A 69 21.90 -4.25 -9.58
N ARG A 70 21.42 -5.47 -9.59
CA ARG A 70 20.40 -5.93 -8.66
C ARG A 70 20.86 -5.83 -7.20
N GLU A 71 22.13 -6.12 -6.95
CA GLU A 71 22.75 -6.05 -5.63
C GLU A 71 22.85 -4.60 -5.13
N GLU A 72 23.28 -3.67 -5.97
CA GLU A 72 23.37 -2.25 -5.62
C GLU A 72 21.98 -1.66 -5.35
N TYR A 73 20.97 -2.05 -6.15
CA TYR A 73 19.58 -1.65 -5.90
C TYR A 73 19.09 -2.18 -4.54
N ALA A 74 19.30 -3.47 -4.25
CA ALA A 74 18.88 -4.08 -2.99
C ALA A 74 19.58 -3.44 -1.79
N GLU A 75 20.86 -3.12 -1.90
CA GLU A 75 21.61 -2.41 -0.87
C GLU A 75 21.06 -1.01 -0.61
N PHE A 76 20.78 -0.26 -1.68
CA PHE A 76 20.22 1.09 -1.56
C PHE A 76 18.81 1.06 -0.95
N PHE A 77 17.96 0.16 -1.42
CA PHE A 77 16.63 -0.07 -0.86
C PHE A 77 16.70 -0.41 0.63
N GLY A 78 17.58 -1.32 1.02
CA GLY A 78 17.78 -1.70 2.42
C GLY A 78 18.25 -0.54 3.30
N LYS A 79 19.12 0.33 2.79
CA LYS A 79 19.55 1.55 3.49
C LYS A 79 18.40 2.53 3.72
N LEU A 80 17.57 2.76 2.70
CA LEU A 80 16.38 3.61 2.81
C LEU A 80 15.38 3.03 3.82
N ASN A 81 15.11 1.74 3.72
CA ASN A 81 14.15 1.07 4.62
C ASN A 81 14.60 1.12 6.09
N LYS A 82 15.90 0.94 6.33
CA LYS A 82 16.48 1.04 7.69
C LYS A 82 16.45 2.48 8.24
N ALA A 83 16.56 3.46 7.36
CA ALA A 83 16.57 4.87 7.73
C ALA A 83 15.15 5.47 7.86
N LEU A 84 14.11 4.74 7.44
CA LEU A 84 12.74 5.23 7.47
C LEU A 84 12.26 5.40 8.92
N PRO A 85 11.90 6.62 9.37
CA PRO A 85 11.36 6.84 10.69
C PRO A 85 10.02 6.12 10.90
N LYS A 86 9.75 5.64 12.11
CA LYS A 86 8.46 4.98 12.43
C LYS A 86 7.26 5.91 12.29
N ASP A 87 7.48 7.20 12.50
CA ASP A 87 6.51 8.30 12.40
C ASP A 87 6.63 9.08 11.09
N TYR A 88 7.26 8.48 10.07
CA TYR A 88 7.44 9.12 8.77
C TYR A 88 6.14 9.60 8.14
N VAL A 89 5.08 8.84 8.30
CA VAL A 89 3.73 9.21 7.91
C VAL A 89 3.01 9.81 9.10
N ASP A 90 2.51 11.03 8.95
CA ASP A 90 1.74 11.72 9.99
C ASP A 90 0.45 10.94 10.31
N GLU A 91 0.21 10.67 11.60
CA GLU A 91 -0.99 9.95 12.05
C GLU A 91 -2.29 10.66 11.64
N GLY A 92 -2.28 11.99 11.56
CA GLY A 92 -3.43 12.76 11.12
C GLY A 92 -3.89 12.44 9.70
N LEU A 93 -2.99 11.96 8.83
CA LEU A 93 -3.35 11.52 7.48
C LEU A 93 -4.26 10.29 7.47
N TYR A 94 -4.14 9.43 8.47
CA TYR A 94 -5.00 8.25 8.60
C TYR A 94 -6.44 8.58 8.97
N ALA A 95 -6.71 9.76 9.52
CA ALA A 95 -8.08 10.20 9.80
C ALA A 95 -8.94 10.29 8.52
N SER A 96 -8.31 10.54 7.37
CA SER A 96 -8.98 10.55 6.07
C SER A 96 -9.60 9.20 5.68
N LEU A 97 -9.14 8.10 6.27
CA LEU A 97 -9.70 6.77 6.03
C LEU A 97 -11.11 6.60 6.62
N ASN A 98 -11.54 7.49 7.51
CA ASN A 98 -12.89 7.48 8.10
C ASN A 98 -13.90 8.35 7.32
N ASP A 99 -13.48 9.04 6.26
CA ASP A 99 -14.42 9.78 5.40
C ASP A 99 -15.07 8.80 4.40
N PRO A 100 -16.41 8.69 4.37
CA PRO A 100 -17.12 7.84 3.41
C PRO A 100 -16.78 8.12 1.93
N MET A 101 -16.41 9.35 1.59
CA MET A 101 -15.95 9.71 0.24
C MET A 101 -14.65 8.99 -0.15
N SER A 102 -13.88 8.53 0.82
CA SER A 102 -12.65 7.77 0.60
C SER A 102 -12.90 6.43 -0.09
N LEU A 103 -14.09 5.84 0.06
CA LEU A 103 -14.50 4.62 -0.64
C LEU A 103 -14.48 4.77 -2.18
N LEU A 104 -14.56 5.99 -2.67
CA LEU A 104 -14.47 6.29 -4.10
C LEU A 104 -13.02 6.26 -4.63
N SER A 105 -12.03 6.30 -3.74
CA SER A 105 -10.62 6.25 -4.11
C SER A 105 -10.16 4.81 -4.36
N THR A 106 -9.41 4.60 -5.44
CA THR A 106 -8.78 3.31 -5.74
C THR A 106 -7.71 2.93 -4.72
N GLU A 107 -7.08 3.92 -4.10
CA GLU A 107 -6.02 3.74 -3.10
C GLU A 107 -6.57 3.36 -1.71
N TYR A 108 -7.83 3.72 -1.43
CA TYR A 108 -8.42 3.53 -0.11
C TYR A 108 -8.35 2.07 0.36
N GLY A 109 -8.81 1.14 -0.47
CA GLY A 109 -8.83 -0.28 -0.14
C GLY A 109 -7.45 -0.82 0.19
N ARG A 110 -6.44 -0.47 -0.62
CA ARG A 110 -5.05 -0.89 -0.41
C ARG A 110 -4.50 -0.35 0.91
N ILE A 111 -4.65 0.94 1.17
CA ILE A 111 -4.12 1.59 2.37
C ILE A 111 -4.78 1.02 3.64
N VAL A 112 -6.09 0.85 3.62
CA VAL A 112 -6.83 0.28 4.74
C VAL A 112 -6.35 -1.12 5.04
N LEU A 113 -6.25 -1.97 4.03
CA LEU A 113 -5.84 -3.35 4.19
C LEU A 113 -4.39 -3.47 4.70
N GLU A 114 -3.45 -2.74 4.11
CA GLU A 114 -2.06 -2.71 4.58
C GLU A 114 -1.94 -2.18 6.03
N SER A 115 -2.72 -1.16 6.37
CA SER A 115 -2.74 -0.61 7.72
C SER A 115 -3.27 -1.62 8.73
N ALA A 116 -4.33 -2.33 8.36
CA ALA A 116 -4.91 -3.40 9.15
C ALA A 116 -3.94 -4.56 9.37
N LEU A 117 -3.32 -5.05 8.30
CA LEU A 117 -2.35 -6.14 8.35
C LEU A 117 -1.06 -5.79 9.10
N SER A 118 -0.73 -4.49 9.19
CA SER A 118 0.39 -4.01 10.01
C SER A 118 0.00 -3.67 11.45
N GLY A 119 -1.22 -4.02 11.89
CA GLY A 119 -1.72 -3.76 13.25
C GLY A 119 -2.02 -2.27 13.52
N ARG A 120 -2.09 -1.44 12.49
CA ARG A 120 -2.28 0.02 12.60
C ARG A 120 -3.68 0.42 12.16
N MET A 121 -4.66 0.00 12.93
CA MET A 121 -6.08 0.30 12.71
C MET A 121 -6.48 1.70 13.22
N TYR A 122 -5.98 2.73 12.67
CA TYR A 122 -6.20 4.14 13.06
C TYR A 122 -7.68 4.57 13.16
N GLY A 123 -8.44 3.90 14.02
CA GLY A 123 -9.85 4.26 14.30
C GLY A 123 -10.79 4.13 13.11
N ILE A 124 -10.49 3.27 12.14
CA ILE A 124 -11.34 3.03 10.98
C ILE A 124 -12.66 2.41 11.43
N GLN A 125 -13.77 3.00 11.00
CA GLN A 125 -15.10 2.56 11.40
C GLN A 125 -15.44 1.20 10.82
N GLU A 126 -16.00 0.32 11.64
CA GLU A 126 -16.39 -1.04 11.24
C GLU A 126 -17.33 -1.05 10.04
N GLY A 127 -18.28 -0.11 9.96
CA GLY A 127 -19.21 0.01 8.84
C GLY A 127 -18.53 0.27 7.50
N LEU A 128 -17.48 1.10 7.47
CA LEU A 128 -16.70 1.35 6.26
C LEU A 128 -15.93 0.11 5.80
N PHE A 129 -15.42 -0.68 6.73
CA PHE A 129 -14.79 -1.95 6.41
C PHE A 129 -15.78 -2.97 5.84
N ALA A 130 -16.95 -3.09 6.45
CA ALA A 130 -17.97 -4.01 5.97
C ALA A 130 -18.44 -3.66 4.55
N GLU A 131 -18.64 -2.38 4.26
CA GLU A 131 -19.03 -1.93 2.92
C GLU A 131 -17.91 -2.17 1.91
N LEU A 132 -16.67 -1.92 2.28
CA LEU A 132 -15.51 -2.17 1.43
C LEU A 132 -15.34 -3.67 1.14
N ALA A 133 -15.50 -4.54 2.14
CA ALA A 133 -15.47 -5.98 1.99
C ALA A 133 -16.58 -6.46 1.04
N ALA A 134 -17.81 -5.95 1.21
CA ALA A 134 -18.95 -6.29 0.37
C ALA A 134 -18.76 -5.86 -1.10
N THR A 135 -18.04 -4.77 -1.36
CA THR A 135 -17.77 -4.28 -2.73
C THR A 135 -16.57 -4.94 -3.39
N SER A 136 -15.90 -5.89 -2.76
CA SER A 136 -14.71 -6.59 -3.25
C SER A 136 -13.53 -5.69 -3.64
N LYS A 137 -13.57 -4.42 -3.27
CA LYS A 137 -12.51 -3.44 -3.60
C LYS A 137 -11.30 -3.54 -2.67
N LEU A 138 -11.48 -4.03 -1.44
CA LEU A 138 -10.45 -4.23 -0.42
C LEU A 138 -9.26 -5.07 -0.90
N TYR A 139 -9.40 -5.73 -2.03
CA TYR A 139 -8.80 -7.05 -2.14
C TYR A 139 -7.73 -7.19 -3.21
N ARG A 140 -7.75 -6.36 -4.20
CA ARG A 140 -6.91 -6.55 -5.40
C ARG A 140 -5.41 -6.36 -5.21
N GLY A 141 -4.92 -6.05 -4.04
CA GLY A 141 -3.51 -5.70 -3.88
C GLY A 141 -2.64 -6.68 -3.10
N ILE A 142 -3.18 -7.36 -2.09
CA ILE A 142 -2.34 -8.09 -1.12
C ILE A 142 -2.40 -9.60 -1.31
N THR A 143 -3.57 -10.14 -1.62
CA THR A 143 -3.73 -11.60 -1.73
C THR A 143 -3.73 -12.12 -3.16
N ASP A 144 -3.66 -11.25 -4.17
CA ASP A 144 -3.59 -11.72 -5.56
C ASP A 144 -2.23 -12.36 -5.90
N PHE A 145 -1.19 -12.07 -5.14
CA PHE A 145 0.16 -12.46 -5.47
C PHE A 145 0.92 -13.21 -4.38
N MET A 146 0.60 -12.98 -3.10
CA MET A 146 1.33 -13.59 -1.98
C MET A 146 0.40 -14.09 -0.88
N PRO A 147 0.60 -15.31 -0.36
CA PRO A 147 -0.11 -15.78 0.83
C PRO A 147 0.14 -14.89 2.04
N LEU A 148 -0.84 -14.80 2.92
CA LEU A 148 -0.71 -14.08 4.18
C LEU A 148 0.35 -14.75 5.06
N THR A 149 1.26 -13.95 5.60
CA THR A 149 2.21 -14.40 6.63
C THR A 149 1.49 -14.70 7.95
N ASP A 150 2.12 -15.43 8.84
CA ASP A 150 1.51 -15.72 10.16
C ASP A 150 1.36 -14.45 11.00
N GLU A 151 2.28 -13.48 10.88
CA GLU A 151 2.16 -12.16 11.51
C GLU A 151 0.96 -11.39 10.97
N GLN A 152 0.72 -11.42 9.66
CA GLN A 152 -0.45 -10.79 9.04
C GLN A 152 -1.75 -11.48 9.46
N LYS A 153 -1.78 -12.82 9.55
CA LYS A 153 -2.94 -13.57 10.06
C LYS A 153 -3.25 -13.22 11.51
N GLU A 154 -2.22 -13.01 12.33
CA GLU A 154 -2.41 -12.59 13.73
C GLU A 154 -2.99 -11.16 13.79
N SER A 155 -2.46 -10.24 12.98
CA SER A 155 -2.95 -8.86 12.89
C SER A 155 -4.40 -8.80 12.39
N MET A 156 -4.82 -9.72 11.53
CA MET A 156 -6.22 -9.82 11.06
C MET A 156 -7.23 -10.01 12.19
N LYS A 157 -6.82 -10.61 13.32
CA LYS A 157 -7.74 -10.83 14.45
C LYS A 157 -8.29 -9.55 15.07
N ALA A 158 -7.62 -8.42 14.84
CA ALA A 158 -8.09 -7.10 15.25
C ALA A 158 -9.14 -6.49 14.30
N LEU A 159 -9.40 -7.12 13.13
CA LEU A 159 -10.36 -6.64 12.15
C LEU A 159 -11.79 -7.09 12.49
N PRO A 160 -12.81 -6.37 11.96
CA PRO A 160 -14.18 -6.86 11.97
C PRO A 160 -14.31 -8.27 11.36
N GLU A 161 -15.20 -9.08 11.91
CA GLU A 161 -15.36 -10.49 11.52
C GLU A 161 -15.58 -10.66 10.01
N ALA A 162 -16.40 -9.80 9.39
CA ALA A 162 -16.65 -9.84 7.94
C ALA A 162 -15.36 -9.66 7.13
N CYS A 163 -14.43 -8.82 7.59
CA CYS A 163 -13.14 -8.63 6.94
C CYS A 163 -12.23 -9.85 7.13
N GLN A 164 -12.21 -10.43 8.34
CA GLN A 164 -11.45 -11.65 8.62
C GLN A 164 -11.90 -12.81 7.72
N GLN A 165 -13.21 -13.02 7.62
CA GLN A 165 -13.79 -14.06 6.75
C GLN A 165 -13.41 -13.86 5.29
N TYR A 166 -13.49 -12.63 4.81
CA TYR A 166 -13.14 -12.30 3.44
C TYR A 166 -11.68 -12.53 3.12
N LEU A 167 -10.77 -12.04 3.97
CA LEU A 167 -9.33 -12.20 3.79
C LEU A 167 -8.91 -13.68 3.89
N THR A 168 -9.51 -14.43 4.80
CA THR A 168 -9.27 -15.87 4.92
C THR A 168 -9.69 -16.61 3.66
N ALA A 169 -10.92 -16.39 3.20
CA ALA A 169 -11.43 -17.05 2.00
C ALA A 169 -10.57 -16.77 0.76
N ALA A 170 -10.07 -15.59 0.67
CA ALA A 170 -9.23 -15.20 -0.45
C ALA A 170 -7.81 -15.75 -0.36
N ASN A 171 -7.21 -15.74 0.82
CA ASN A 171 -5.93 -16.42 1.05
C ASN A 171 -6.04 -17.92 0.72
N ASP A 172 -7.11 -18.57 1.15
CA ASP A 172 -7.36 -20.00 0.86
C ASP A 172 -7.52 -20.25 -0.64
N LYS A 173 -8.21 -19.36 -1.35
CA LYS A 173 -8.31 -19.41 -2.81
C LYS A 173 -6.96 -19.28 -3.49
N LEU A 174 -6.12 -18.35 -3.04
CA LEU A 174 -4.78 -18.17 -3.57
C LEU A 174 -3.92 -19.41 -3.32
N LEU A 175 -3.92 -19.96 -2.11
CA LEU A 175 -3.20 -21.20 -1.78
C LEU A 175 -3.64 -22.36 -2.66
N ALA A 176 -4.94 -22.50 -2.89
CA ALA A 176 -5.48 -23.54 -3.78
C ALA A 176 -5.01 -23.33 -5.23
N GLN A 177 -4.92 -22.10 -5.71
CA GLN A 177 -4.39 -21.78 -7.04
C GLN A 177 -2.89 -22.10 -7.15
N ILE A 178 -2.09 -21.76 -6.14
CA ILE A 178 -0.68 -22.09 -6.06
C ILE A 178 -0.48 -23.61 -6.15
N GLU A 179 -1.22 -24.39 -5.35
CA GLU A 179 -1.14 -25.84 -5.38
C GLU A 179 -1.59 -26.45 -6.72
N ALA A 180 -2.65 -25.89 -7.32
CA ALA A 180 -3.08 -26.32 -8.65
C ALA A 180 -2.03 -26.02 -9.74
N ASN A 181 -1.35 -24.89 -9.64
CA ASN A 181 -0.30 -24.51 -10.58
C ASN A 181 0.98 -25.37 -10.40
N LYS A 182 1.38 -25.66 -9.17
CA LYS A 182 2.48 -26.61 -8.90
C LYS A 182 2.28 -27.95 -9.62
N LYS A 183 1.04 -28.46 -9.57
CA LYS A 183 0.68 -29.73 -10.24
C LYS A 183 0.68 -29.65 -11.76
N LYS A 184 0.35 -28.48 -12.33
CA LYS A 184 0.25 -28.30 -13.79
C LYS A 184 1.58 -28.04 -14.48
N THR A 185 2.45 -27.29 -13.83
CA THR A 185 3.64 -26.70 -14.48
C THR A 185 4.94 -27.42 -14.13
N GLY A 186 4.93 -28.30 -13.13
CA GLY A 186 6.15 -28.89 -12.62
C GLY A 186 7.13 -27.91 -11.95
N PHE A 187 6.76 -26.63 -11.88
CA PHE A 187 7.54 -25.63 -11.16
C PHE A 187 7.54 -25.92 -9.66
N ARG A 188 8.72 -26.00 -9.08
CA ARG A 188 8.87 -26.01 -7.62
C ARG A 188 8.71 -24.59 -7.13
N VAL A 189 7.77 -24.40 -6.23
CA VAL A 189 7.59 -23.14 -5.50
C VAL A 189 8.18 -23.35 -4.11
N ASN A 190 9.07 -22.46 -3.66
CA ASN A 190 9.59 -22.52 -2.30
C ASN A 190 8.49 -22.22 -1.26
N GLU A 191 8.79 -22.37 0.02
CA GLU A 191 7.84 -22.11 1.13
C GLU A 191 7.33 -20.66 1.16
N ALA A 192 8.06 -19.71 0.54
CA ALA A 192 7.65 -18.32 0.38
C ALA A 192 6.73 -18.07 -0.83
N GLY A 193 6.41 -19.11 -1.62
CA GLY A 193 5.58 -18.99 -2.82
C GLY A 193 6.33 -18.49 -4.07
N GLU A 194 7.67 -18.41 -4.02
CA GLU A 194 8.50 -18.01 -5.16
C GLU A 194 8.78 -19.19 -6.06
N VAL A 195 8.75 -18.97 -7.37
CA VAL A 195 9.11 -19.99 -8.36
C VAL A 195 10.61 -20.22 -8.30
N ALA A 196 11.03 -21.38 -7.83
CA ALA A 196 12.42 -21.79 -7.90
C ALA A 196 12.75 -22.16 -9.35
N ASN A 197 13.44 -21.29 -10.03
CA ASN A 197 13.99 -21.54 -11.36
C ASN A 197 15.31 -22.31 -11.21
N GLU A 198 15.24 -23.64 -11.12
CA GLU A 198 16.45 -24.47 -11.09
C GLU A 198 16.89 -24.93 -12.49
N ASP A 199 16.14 -24.60 -13.57
CA ASP A 199 16.43 -25.04 -14.93
C ASP A 199 16.26 -23.92 -15.98
N LEU A 200 17.04 -22.84 -15.87
CA LEU A 200 17.32 -21.94 -16.98
C LEU A 200 18.83 -21.75 -17.15
#